data_546e8c117d7b50d3932d9ce0dbbdfc8a
#
_entry.id   546e8c117d7b50d3932d9ce0dbbdfc8a
#
_cell.length_a   1.000
_cell.length_b   1.000
_cell.length_c   1.000
_cell.angle_alpha   90.00
_cell.angle_beta   90.00
_cell.angle_gamma   90.00
#
_symmetry.space_group_name_H-M   'P 1'
#
loop_
_entity.id
_entity.type
_entity.pdbx_description
1 polymer ?
#
loop_
_entity_poly.entity_id
_entity_poly.type
_entity_poly.pdbx_seq_one_letter_code
_entity_poly.pdbx_strand_id
1 'polypeptide(L)'
;MERNLVREKREVQCVLFTLDDDMEADDIALQRQLEHLQHAVTTSLRKGDVTTNYSSSQVLALLMDVNKENAEMVVNRILAKYRMESGEDAMKITYDAEQLMASEDIIQ
;
A
#
# COMPACT_ATOMS: atom_id res chain seq x y z
N MET A 1 -23.22 2.65 -27.42
CA MET A 1 -22.88 2.45 -27.12
C MET A 1 -22.26 1.81 -26.44
N GLU A 2 -22.08 1.53 -26.12
CA GLU A 2 -21.61 0.96 -25.47
C GLU A 2 -20.59 0.59 -25.23
N ARG A 3 -20.20 0.52 -25.71
CA ARG A 3 -19.16 0.20 -25.72
C ARG A 3 -18.33 0.73 -24.83
N ASN A 4 -18.45 1.64 -24.34
CA ASN A 4 -17.64 2.20 -23.50
C ASN A 4 -17.35 1.43 -22.36
N LEU A 5 -18.17 0.65 -21.95
CA LEU A 5 -17.92 -0.15 -20.92
C LEU A 5 -16.74 -0.90 -21.00
N VAL A 6 -16.54 -1.41 -22.10
CA VAL A 6 -15.47 -2.23 -22.31
C VAL A 6 -14.25 -1.52 -22.23
N ARG A 7 -14.27 -0.29 -22.62
CA ARG A 7 -13.10 0.36 -22.65
C ARG A 7 -12.68 0.95 -21.42
N GLU A 8 -13.36 0.91 -20.35
CA GLU A 8 -12.91 1.43 -19.17
C GLU A 8 -11.76 0.73 -18.63
N LYS A 9 -10.63 1.31 -18.58
CA LYS A 9 -9.48 0.70 -18.02
C LYS A 9 -9.45 0.97 -16.56
N ARG A 10 -9.26 -0.06 -15.77
CA ARG A 10 -9.11 0.12 -14.37
C ARG A 10 -7.67 0.02 -14.06
N GLU A 11 -7.10 1.09 -13.54
CA GLU A 11 -5.70 1.08 -13.14
C GLU A 11 -5.64 0.70 -11.68
N VAL A 12 -4.98 -0.37 -11.37
CA VAL A 12 -4.83 -0.84 -10.01
C VAL A 12 -3.36 -0.84 -9.68
N GLN A 13 -3.00 -0.19 -8.59
CA GLN A 13 -1.62 -0.17 -8.14
C GLN A 13 -1.48 -1.08 -6.94
N CYS A 14 -0.53 -1.99 -7.02
CA CYS A 14 -0.26 -2.92 -5.94
C CYS A 14 0.98 -2.42 -5.24
N VAL A 15 0.87 -2.05 -3.98
CA VAL A 15 2.00 -1.50 -3.25
C VAL A 15 2.34 -2.40 -2.09
N LEU A 16 3.58 -2.85 -2.04
CA LEU A 16 4.03 -3.69 -0.95
C LEU A 16 4.97 -2.88 -0.08
N PHE A 17 4.60 -2.66 1.17
CA PHE A 17 5.42 -1.94 2.11
C PHE A 17 6.19 -2.93 2.95
N THR A 18 7.48 -2.69 3.15
CA THR A 18 8.33 -3.57 3.93
C THR A 18 9.01 -2.78 5.04
N LEU A 19 8.90 -3.29 6.27
CA LEU A 19 9.60 -2.70 7.39
C LEU A 19 11.00 -3.26 7.38
N ASP A 20 11.97 -2.35 7.37
CA ASP A 20 13.36 -2.77 7.32
C ASP A 20 13.88 -2.85 8.76
N ASP A 21 14.08 -4.04 9.24
CA ASP A 21 14.47 -4.27 10.62
C ASP A 21 15.98 -4.36 10.73
N ASP A 22 16.67 -3.29 10.36
CA ASP A 22 18.11 -3.26 10.43
C ASP A 22 18.62 -3.41 11.84
N MET A 23 17.82 -3.01 12.83
CA MET A 23 18.25 -3.05 14.20
C MET A 23 17.91 -4.36 14.87
N GLU A 24 17.34 -5.29 14.14
CA GLU A 24 16.95 -6.57 14.68
C GLU A 24 16.10 -6.40 15.93
N ALA A 25 15.04 -5.65 15.80
CA ALA A 25 14.12 -5.43 16.88
C ALA A 25 13.51 -6.76 17.31
N ASP A 26 13.10 -6.86 18.57
CA ASP A 26 12.48 -8.09 19.03
C ASP A 26 11.07 -8.18 18.40
N ASP A 27 10.44 -9.32 18.59
CA ASP A 27 9.18 -9.61 17.95
C ASP A 27 8.08 -8.64 18.37
N ILE A 28 8.11 -8.21 19.62
CA ILE A 28 7.08 -7.32 20.11
C ILE A 28 7.23 -5.94 19.48
N ALA A 29 8.47 -5.47 19.37
CA ALA A 29 8.71 -4.18 18.77
C ALA A 29 8.35 -4.20 17.28
N LEU A 30 8.69 -5.29 16.59
CA LEU A 30 8.36 -5.40 15.19
C LEU A 30 6.86 -5.42 14.99
N GLN A 31 6.15 -6.16 15.84
CA GLN A 31 4.71 -6.24 15.70
C GLN A 31 4.07 -4.89 15.95
N ARG A 32 4.59 -4.11 16.90
CA ARG A 32 4.05 -2.80 17.16
C ARG A 32 4.25 -1.89 15.96
N GLN A 33 5.42 -1.98 15.32
CA GLN A 33 5.67 -1.16 14.15
C GLN A 33 4.80 -1.59 12.98
N LEU A 34 4.53 -2.88 12.86
CA LEU A 34 3.66 -3.37 11.82
C LEU A 34 2.24 -2.84 12.04
N GLU A 35 1.79 -2.79 13.28
CA GLU A 35 0.47 -2.27 13.58
C GLU A 35 0.39 -0.78 13.25
N HIS A 36 1.45 -0.02 13.51
CA HIS A 36 1.45 1.39 13.16
C HIS A 36 1.37 1.55 11.64
N LEU A 37 2.07 0.70 10.91
CA LEU A 37 2.04 0.77 9.47
C LEU A 37 0.66 0.39 8.95
N GLN A 38 0.06 -0.66 9.50
CA GLN A 38 -1.27 -1.07 9.11
C GLN A 38 -2.27 0.04 9.35
N HIS A 39 -2.16 0.73 10.47
CA HIS A 39 -3.08 1.81 10.78
C HIS A 39 -2.89 2.97 9.79
N ALA A 40 -1.64 3.29 9.46
CA ALA A 40 -1.37 4.35 8.51
C ALA A 40 -1.94 4.01 7.14
N VAL A 41 -1.81 2.75 6.72
CA VAL A 41 -2.35 2.32 5.44
C VAL A 41 -3.87 2.38 5.48
N THR A 42 -4.47 1.75 6.49
CA THR A 42 -5.91 1.66 6.57
C THR A 42 -6.59 3.02 6.60
N THR A 43 -6.01 3.96 7.32
CA THR A 43 -6.62 5.28 7.43
C THR A 43 -6.38 6.15 6.22
N SER A 44 -5.56 5.70 5.29
CA SER A 44 -5.29 6.44 4.07
C SER A 44 -6.04 5.87 2.87
N LEU A 45 -6.66 4.71 3.02
CA LEU A 45 -7.34 4.07 1.90
C LEU A 45 -8.72 4.65 1.67
N ARG A 46 -9.17 4.55 0.43
CA ARG A 46 -10.50 5.00 0.08
C ARG A 46 -11.40 3.78 0.02
N LYS A 47 -12.69 4.03 -0.10
CA LYS A 47 -13.63 2.96 -0.25
C LYS A 47 -13.29 2.20 -1.51
N GLY A 48 -13.20 0.93 -1.43
CA GLY A 48 -12.85 0.10 -2.58
C GLY A 48 -11.40 -0.32 -2.60
N ASP A 49 -10.52 0.38 -1.85
CA ASP A 49 -9.15 -0.05 -1.76
C ASP A 49 -9.06 -1.19 -0.75
N VAL A 50 -8.04 -1.99 -0.88
CA VAL A 50 -7.89 -3.19 -0.05
C VAL A 50 -6.50 -3.24 0.54
N THR A 51 -6.39 -3.72 1.76
CA THR A 51 -5.09 -3.92 2.36
C THR A 51 -5.09 -5.24 3.11
N THR A 52 -3.95 -5.87 3.19
CA THR A 52 -3.81 -7.10 3.93
C THR A 52 -2.36 -7.24 4.40
N ASN A 53 -2.16 -8.03 5.42
CA ASN A 53 -0.82 -8.31 5.87
C ASN A 53 -0.22 -9.32 4.92
N TYR A 54 1.02 -9.10 4.54
CA TYR A 54 1.66 -10.00 3.61
C TYR A 54 2.65 -10.90 4.36
N SER A 55 3.29 -10.37 5.38
CA SER A 55 4.18 -11.17 6.22
C SER A 55 4.29 -10.45 7.55
N SER A 56 5.15 -10.92 8.44
CA SER A 56 5.29 -10.31 9.75
C SER A 56 5.92 -8.92 9.68
N SER A 57 6.45 -8.55 8.53
CA SER A 57 7.06 -7.24 8.36
C SER A 57 6.58 -6.52 7.10
N GLN A 58 5.52 -7.00 6.48
CA GLN A 58 5.08 -6.43 5.21
C GLN A 58 3.56 -6.26 5.16
N VAL A 59 3.15 -5.16 4.54
CA VAL A 59 1.74 -4.87 4.35
C VAL A 59 1.52 -4.61 2.87
N LEU A 60 0.49 -5.22 2.32
CA LEU A 60 0.16 -5.07 0.92
C LEU A 60 -1.08 -4.20 0.78
N ALA A 61 -1.07 -3.29 -0.15
CA ALA A 61 -2.24 -2.45 -0.42
C ALA A 61 -2.56 -2.46 -1.89
N LEU A 62 -3.83 -2.59 -2.22
CA LEU A 62 -4.28 -2.49 -3.59
C LEU A 62 -5.07 -1.21 -3.71
N LEU A 63 -4.57 -0.29 -4.52
CA LEU A 63 -5.19 1.01 -4.70
C LEU A 63 -5.93 0.99 -6.02
N MET A 64 -7.23 1.17 -5.93
CA MET A 64 -8.09 1.06 -7.11
C MET A 64 -8.28 2.38 -7.81
N ASP A 65 -8.29 2.31 -9.12
CA ASP A 65 -8.59 3.48 -9.95
C ASP A 65 -7.63 4.65 -9.70
N VAL A 66 -6.35 4.34 -9.60
CA VAL A 66 -5.34 5.38 -9.45
C VAL A 66 -4.22 5.10 -10.42
N ASN A 67 -3.61 6.15 -10.91
CA ASN A 67 -2.43 5.99 -11.75
C ASN A 67 -1.20 6.01 -10.84
N LYS A 68 -0.05 5.85 -11.44
CA LYS A 68 1.17 5.74 -10.67
C LYS A 68 1.45 6.99 -9.87
N GLU A 69 1.22 8.16 -10.45
CA GLU A 69 1.51 9.39 -9.75
C GLU A 69 0.62 9.58 -8.53
N ASN A 70 -0.66 9.26 -8.69
CA ASN A 70 -1.56 9.38 -7.57
C ASN A 70 -1.27 8.34 -6.51
N ALA A 71 -0.83 7.16 -6.93
CA ALA A 71 -0.47 6.12 -5.97
C ALA A 71 0.72 6.58 -5.14
N GLU A 72 1.68 7.28 -5.76
CA GLU A 72 2.83 7.77 -5.02
C GLU A 72 2.42 8.79 -3.98
N MET A 73 1.41 9.59 -4.28
CA MET A 73 0.92 10.55 -3.32
C MET A 73 0.32 9.84 -2.11
N VAL A 74 -0.40 8.76 -2.36
CA VAL A 74 -0.98 7.99 -1.27
C VAL A 74 0.13 7.34 -0.45
N VAL A 75 1.14 6.80 -1.11
CA VAL A 75 2.26 6.17 -0.42
C VAL A 75 2.96 7.18 0.47
N ASN A 76 3.21 8.39 -0.04
CA ASN A 76 3.87 9.40 0.76
C ASN A 76 3.05 9.80 1.97
N ARG A 77 1.73 9.83 1.81
CA ARG A 77 0.85 10.13 2.93
C ARG A 77 0.92 9.03 3.98
N ILE A 78 0.95 7.80 3.53
CA ILE A 78 1.04 6.66 4.43
C ILE A 78 2.35 6.71 5.22
N LEU A 79 3.45 6.97 4.53
CA LEU A 79 4.74 7.01 5.19
C LEU A 79 4.81 8.15 6.20
N ALA A 80 4.21 9.29 5.89
CA ALA A 80 4.19 10.42 6.82
C ALA A 80 3.37 10.07 8.06
N LYS A 81 2.23 9.41 7.88
CA LYS A 81 1.41 9.02 9.01
C LYS A 81 2.13 8.03 9.89
N TYR A 82 2.81 7.08 9.26
CA TYR A 82 3.55 6.08 10.02
C TYR A 82 4.62 6.74 10.87
N ARG A 83 5.37 7.67 10.29
CA ARG A 83 6.43 8.32 11.03
C ARG A 83 5.88 9.15 12.17
N MET A 84 4.75 9.79 11.97
CA MET A 84 4.16 10.58 13.03
C MET A 84 3.71 9.70 14.18
N GLU A 85 3.15 8.54 13.86
CA GLU A 85 2.67 7.67 14.88
C GLU A 85 3.79 6.96 15.62
N SER A 86 4.82 6.58 14.91
CA SER A 86 5.90 5.82 15.50
C SER A 86 6.96 6.69 16.17
N GLY A 87 7.07 7.92 15.75
CA GLY A 87 8.02 8.84 16.36
C GLY A 87 9.44 8.34 16.27
N GLU A 88 10.14 8.32 17.39
CA GLU A 88 11.52 7.92 17.39
C GLU A 88 11.71 6.43 17.17
N ASP A 89 10.66 5.66 17.32
CA ASP A 89 10.76 4.23 17.13
C ASP A 89 10.50 3.83 15.70
N ALA A 90 10.29 4.80 14.81
CA ALA A 90 9.95 4.48 13.44
C ALA A 90 11.06 3.72 12.75
N MET A 91 10.69 2.66 12.07
CA MET A 91 11.63 1.89 11.29
C MET A 91 11.63 2.40 9.87
N LYS A 92 12.70 2.09 9.15
CA LYS A 92 12.77 2.48 7.77
C LYS A 92 11.78 1.61 6.99
N ILE A 93 11.03 2.22 6.09
CA ILE A 93 10.10 1.50 5.27
C ILE A 93 10.49 1.64 3.81
N THR A 94 10.54 0.52 3.11
CA THR A 94 10.72 0.55 1.67
C THR A 94 9.43 0.08 1.05
N TYR A 95 9.20 0.40 -0.21
CA TYR A 95 8.00 -0.06 -0.88
C TYR A 95 8.26 -0.33 -2.34
N ASP A 96 7.44 -1.22 -2.88
CA ASP A 96 7.44 -1.53 -4.29
C ASP A 96 6.05 -1.28 -4.79
N ALA A 97 5.89 -0.53 -5.85
CA ALA A 97 4.59 -0.26 -6.43
C ALA A 97 4.58 -0.81 -7.84
N GLU A 98 3.56 -1.58 -8.15
CA GLU A 98 3.48 -2.20 -9.44
C GLU A 98 2.08 -2.04 -9.98
N GLN A 99 1.95 -1.67 -11.22
CA GLN A 99 0.63 -1.54 -11.81
C GLN A 99 0.17 -2.88 -12.32
N LEU A 100 -1.03 -3.26 -11.91
CA LEU A 100 -1.60 -4.50 -12.38
C LEU A 100 -2.35 -4.24 -13.67
N MET A 101 -2.39 -5.24 -14.52
CA MET A 101 -3.02 -5.09 -15.79
C MET A 101 -4.49 -4.88 -15.68
N ALA A 102 -5.01 -4.08 -16.54
CA ALA A 102 -6.41 -3.84 -16.54
C ALA A 102 -7.14 -5.05 -17.07
N SER A 103 -8.37 -5.15 -16.68
CA SER A 103 -9.12 -6.30 -17.08
C SER A 103 -9.38 -6.39 -18.54
N GLU A 104 -9.18 -5.35 -19.27
CA GLU A 104 -9.41 -5.44 -20.68
C GLU A 104 -8.55 -6.48 -21.30
N ASP A 105 -7.47 -6.83 -20.70
CA ASP A 105 -6.65 -7.86 -21.27
C ASP A 105 -7.36 -9.16 -21.30
N ILE A 106 -8.39 -9.31 -20.57
CA ILE A 106 -9.03 -10.55 -20.51
C ILE A 106 -10.12 -10.64 -21.45
N ILE A 107 -10.57 -9.58 -21.95
CA ILE A 107 -11.61 -9.58 -22.84
C ILE A 107 -11.40 -10.12 -24.11
N GLN A 108 -10.34 -10.34 -24.52
CA GLN A 108 -10.11 -10.78 -25.80
C GLN A 108 -10.65 -11.97 -26.11
#